data_f9295ab3c2801d2213e356c1ba2b8e4d
#
_entry.id   f9295ab3c2801d2213e356c1ba2b8e4d
#
_cell.length_a   1.000
_cell.length_b   1.000
_cell.length_c   1.000
_cell.angle_alpha   90.00
_cell.angle_beta   90.00
_cell.angle_gamma   90.00
#
_symmetry.space_group_name_H-M   'P 1'
#
loop_
_entity.id
_entity.type
_entity.pdbx_description
1 polymer ?
#
loop_
_entity_poly.entity_id
_entity_poly.type
_entity_poly.pdbx_seq_one_letter_code
_entity_poly.pdbx_strand_id
1 'polypeptide(L)'
;AIATAILPAKTQDVSAFAMEAPIFDFAETARKEVEFQGFPPSLWTLADIAAKIRGVNLNETSIPAGIDAAGDRPLLLLHGTLDQRLAYEGAVKFRDYAESAGVNVTLETFEGSDHTEGMLSETDRYAAALIDFFDGALRKSK
;
A
#
# COMPACT_ATOMS: atom_id res chain seq x y z
N ALA A 1 -1.86 2.73 4.79
CA ALA A 1 -1.11 2.34 3.58
C ALA A 1 -0.90 3.49 2.57
N ILE A 2 -1.94 4.27 2.18
CA ILE A 2 -1.79 5.33 1.15
C ILE A 2 -0.75 6.37 1.57
N ALA A 3 -0.84 6.92 2.79
CA ALA A 3 0.11 7.92 3.28
C ALA A 3 1.54 7.38 3.27
N THR A 4 1.74 6.12 3.67
CA THR A 4 3.05 5.47 3.66
C THR A 4 3.57 5.27 2.24
N ALA A 5 2.70 4.94 1.28
CA ALA A 5 3.08 4.73 -0.12
C ALA A 5 3.58 6.02 -0.82
N ILE A 6 3.07 7.20 -0.43
CA ILE A 6 3.51 8.48 -0.99
C ILE A 6 4.60 9.18 -0.16
N LEU A 7 4.85 8.73 1.07
CA LEU A 7 5.81 9.34 1.99
C LEU A 7 7.24 9.38 1.43
N PRO A 8 7.75 8.37 0.69
CA PRO A 8 9.09 8.43 0.12
C PRO A 8 9.35 9.66 -0.76
N ALA A 9 8.34 10.15 -1.47
CA ALA A 9 8.44 11.38 -2.26
C ALA A 9 8.41 12.66 -1.42
N LYS A 10 8.11 12.58 -0.12
CA LYS A 10 7.92 13.73 0.76
C LYS A 10 9.06 13.94 1.77
N THR A 11 9.82 12.90 2.08
CA THR A 11 10.92 12.98 3.04
C THR A 11 12.07 12.02 2.69
N GLN A 12 13.28 12.39 3.09
CA GLN A 12 14.46 11.54 3.05
C GLN A 12 14.85 11.02 4.45
N ASP A 13 14.14 11.43 5.50
CA ASP A 13 14.48 11.11 6.89
C ASP A 13 14.05 9.68 7.31
N VAL A 14 13.31 8.98 6.43
CA VAL A 14 12.83 7.62 6.68
C VAL A 14 13.61 6.64 5.82
N SER A 15 14.26 5.66 6.43
CA SER A 15 15.18 4.72 5.76
C SER A 15 14.50 3.45 5.24
N ALA A 16 13.29 3.12 5.70
CA ALA A 16 12.53 1.94 5.28
C ALA A 16 11.04 2.13 5.54
N PHE A 17 10.19 1.44 4.76
CA PHE A 17 8.74 1.57 4.87
C PHE A 17 8.07 0.20 4.93
N ALA A 18 7.15 0.02 5.88
CA ALA A 18 6.27 -1.15 5.94
C ALA A 18 4.82 -0.71 5.76
N MET A 19 4.06 -1.45 4.98
CA MET A 19 2.66 -1.17 4.65
C MET A 19 1.83 -2.43 4.77
N GLU A 20 0.74 -2.34 5.52
CA GLU A 20 -0.27 -3.38 5.57
C GLU A 20 -1.43 -3.03 4.64
N ALA A 21 -1.92 -4.03 3.91
CA ALA A 21 -2.96 -3.92 2.90
C ALA A 21 -2.70 -2.72 1.95
N PRO A 22 -1.56 -2.70 1.24
CA PRO A 22 -1.24 -1.62 0.32
C PRO A 22 -2.22 -1.60 -0.86
N ILE A 23 -2.50 -0.41 -1.34
CA ILE A 23 -3.24 -0.20 -2.59
C ILE A 23 -2.30 0.34 -3.66
N PHE A 24 -2.56 0.01 -4.92
CA PHE A 24 -1.80 0.53 -6.05
C PHE A 24 -2.56 1.63 -6.80
N ASP A 25 -3.85 1.45 -7.00
CA ASP A 25 -4.75 2.42 -7.65
C ASP A 25 -5.75 2.97 -6.63
N PHE A 26 -5.59 4.25 -6.28
CA PHE A 26 -6.46 4.91 -5.33
C PHE A 26 -7.89 5.06 -5.86
N ALA A 27 -8.05 5.45 -7.13
CA ALA A 27 -9.37 5.72 -7.69
C ALA A 27 -10.19 4.43 -7.83
N GLU A 28 -9.53 3.33 -8.28
CA GLU A 28 -10.16 2.01 -8.34
C GLU A 28 -10.56 1.53 -6.95
N THR A 29 -9.64 1.63 -5.99
CA THR A 29 -9.87 1.17 -4.62
C THR A 29 -10.99 1.97 -3.95
N ALA A 30 -10.99 3.30 -4.09
CA ALA A 30 -12.02 4.15 -3.49
C ALA A 30 -13.41 3.89 -4.10
N ARG A 31 -13.48 3.58 -5.41
CA ARG A 31 -14.73 3.18 -6.05
C ARG A 31 -15.25 1.85 -5.48
N LYS A 32 -14.38 0.85 -5.35
CA LYS A 32 -14.74 -0.44 -4.74
C LYS A 32 -15.17 -0.28 -3.28
N GLU A 33 -14.52 0.59 -2.52
CA GLU A 33 -14.89 0.86 -1.13
C GLU A 33 -16.30 1.50 -1.04
N VAL A 34 -16.65 2.42 -1.93
CA VAL A 34 -18.00 3.01 -2.01
C VAL A 34 -19.06 1.91 -2.24
N GLU A 35 -18.78 0.98 -3.17
CA GLU A 35 -19.67 -0.14 -3.45
C GLU A 35 -19.74 -1.14 -2.29
N PHE A 36 -18.62 -1.46 -1.66
CA PHE A 36 -18.53 -2.33 -0.49
C PHE A 36 -19.35 -1.80 0.70
N GLN A 37 -19.37 -0.49 0.90
CA GLN A 37 -20.19 0.18 1.91
C GLN A 37 -21.68 0.25 1.54
N GLY A 38 -22.08 -0.31 0.40
CA GLY A 38 -23.47 -0.33 -0.05
C GLY A 38 -23.96 0.97 -0.68
N PHE A 39 -23.06 1.90 -1.00
CA PHE A 39 -23.44 3.14 -1.69
C PHE A 39 -23.48 2.95 -3.21
N PRO A 40 -24.32 3.73 -3.92
CA PRO A 40 -24.36 3.65 -5.38
C PRO A 40 -23.07 4.17 -6.00
N PRO A 41 -22.60 3.58 -7.13
CA PRO A 41 -21.36 4.00 -7.81
C PRO A 41 -21.33 5.49 -8.20
N SER A 42 -22.52 6.10 -8.40
CA SER A 42 -22.65 7.54 -8.68
C SER A 42 -22.10 8.42 -7.56
N LEU A 43 -22.02 7.94 -6.33
CA LEU A 43 -21.44 8.69 -5.22
C LEU A 43 -19.95 8.98 -5.44
N TRP A 44 -19.20 8.00 -5.99
CA TRP A 44 -17.81 8.22 -6.37
C TRP A 44 -17.68 9.30 -7.45
N THR A 45 -18.56 9.27 -8.46
CA THR A 45 -18.56 10.28 -9.53
C THR A 45 -18.79 11.70 -8.99
N LEU A 46 -19.71 11.85 -8.04
CA LEU A 46 -19.96 13.14 -7.38
C LEU A 46 -18.75 13.59 -6.54
N ALA A 47 -18.11 12.66 -5.82
CA ALA A 47 -16.92 12.96 -5.05
C ALA A 47 -15.75 13.39 -5.94
N ASP A 48 -15.51 12.72 -7.06
CA ASP A 48 -14.47 13.06 -8.05
C ASP A 48 -14.72 14.45 -8.67
N ILE A 49 -15.96 14.76 -9.05
CA ILE A 49 -16.33 16.10 -9.53
C ILE A 49 -16.07 17.16 -8.46
N ALA A 50 -16.50 16.92 -7.22
CA ALA A 50 -16.30 17.87 -6.13
C ALA A 50 -14.81 18.11 -5.81
N ALA A 51 -14.00 17.06 -5.90
CA ALA A 51 -12.55 17.16 -5.74
C ALA A 51 -11.92 18.01 -6.87
N LYS A 52 -12.30 17.77 -8.12
CA LYS A 52 -11.82 18.53 -9.29
C LYS A 52 -12.17 20.02 -9.21
N ILE A 53 -13.37 20.37 -8.73
CA ILE A 53 -13.77 21.76 -8.50
C ILE A 53 -12.84 22.45 -7.49
N ARG A 54 -12.28 21.68 -6.54
CA ARG A 54 -11.32 22.16 -5.53
C ARG A 54 -9.85 22.03 -5.97
N GLY A 55 -9.60 21.70 -7.24
CA GLY A 55 -8.25 21.53 -7.79
C GLY A 55 -7.55 20.24 -7.37
N VAL A 56 -8.30 19.25 -6.86
CA VAL A 56 -7.76 17.94 -6.49
C VAL A 56 -8.14 16.92 -7.54
N ASN A 57 -7.15 16.26 -8.15
CA ASN A 57 -7.37 15.14 -9.05
C ASN A 57 -7.16 13.81 -8.32
N LEU A 58 -8.25 13.13 -8.00
CA LEU A 58 -8.20 11.85 -7.27
C LEU A 58 -7.60 10.70 -8.10
N ASN A 59 -7.52 10.85 -9.43
CA ASN A 59 -6.91 9.86 -10.32
C ASN A 59 -5.38 10.05 -10.46
N GLU A 60 -4.83 11.16 -9.98
CA GLU A 60 -3.40 11.46 -10.00
C GLU A 60 -2.73 11.19 -8.65
N THR A 61 -3.29 10.28 -7.84
CA THR A 61 -2.63 9.88 -6.61
C THR A 61 -1.29 9.25 -6.93
N SER A 62 -0.25 9.86 -6.39
CA SER A 62 1.13 9.62 -6.75
C SER A 62 1.76 8.38 -6.10
N ILE A 63 1.02 7.24 -6.02
CA ILE A 63 1.56 5.99 -5.49
C ILE A 63 2.77 5.54 -6.32
N PRO A 64 2.70 5.45 -7.66
CA PRO A 64 3.88 5.18 -8.48
C PRO A 64 5.04 6.14 -8.22
N ALA A 65 4.77 7.44 -8.18
CA ALA A 65 5.81 8.43 -7.89
C ALA A 65 6.40 8.29 -6.47
N GLY A 66 5.61 7.84 -5.51
CA GLY A 66 6.09 7.49 -4.17
C GLY A 66 7.01 6.28 -4.18
N ILE A 67 6.66 5.25 -4.96
CA ILE A 67 7.49 4.05 -5.14
C ILE A 67 8.81 4.44 -5.81
N ASP A 68 8.77 5.17 -6.93
CA ASP A 68 9.98 5.62 -7.63
C ASP A 68 10.91 6.43 -6.72
N ALA A 69 10.32 7.28 -5.87
CA ALA A 69 11.08 8.08 -4.91
C ALA A 69 11.64 7.28 -3.72
N ALA A 70 11.24 6.01 -3.54
CA ALA A 70 11.83 5.16 -2.51
C ALA A 70 13.33 4.94 -2.76
N GLY A 71 13.73 4.79 -4.03
CA GLY A 71 15.14 4.56 -4.40
C GLY A 71 15.67 3.30 -3.72
N ASP A 72 16.80 3.44 -3.01
CA ASP A 72 17.42 2.32 -2.29
C ASP A 72 16.74 1.96 -0.95
N ARG A 73 15.69 2.70 -0.54
CA ARG A 73 14.97 2.47 0.71
C ARG A 73 14.01 1.29 0.55
N PRO A 74 14.16 0.23 1.33
CA PRO A 74 13.37 -0.98 1.16
C PRO A 74 11.91 -0.78 1.57
N LEU A 75 11.04 -1.55 0.91
CA LEU A 75 9.61 -1.61 1.17
C LEU A 75 9.22 -3.01 1.65
N LEU A 76 8.42 -3.09 2.71
CA LEU A 76 7.72 -4.31 3.13
C LEU A 76 6.22 -4.13 2.93
N LEU A 77 5.61 -5.05 2.22
CA LEU A 77 4.17 -5.13 2.02
C LEU A 77 3.65 -6.36 2.79
N LEU A 78 2.58 -6.21 3.56
CA LEU A 78 1.93 -7.31 4.27
C LEU A 78 0.47 -7.37 3.81
N HIS A 79 -0.04 -8.55 3.39
CA HIS A 79 -1.41 -8.65 2.87
C HIS A 79 -2.00 -10.05 3.04
N GLY A 80 -3.27 -10.11 3.41
CA GLY A 80 -4.06 -11.34 3.47
C GLY A 80 -4.65 -11.71 2.10
N THR A 81 -4.65 -13.01 1.76
CA THR A 81 -5.12 -13.46 0.44
C THR A 81 -6.63 -13.44 0.29
N LEU A 82 -7.38 -13.44 1.40
CA LEU A 82 -8.84 -13.36 1.41
C LEU A 82 -9.37 -11.97 1.78
N ASP A 83 -8.53 -10.93 1.67
CA ASP A 83 -8.95 -9.55 1.95
C ASP A 83 -10.12 -9.15 1.03
N GLN A 84 -11.32 -9.10 1.62
CA GLN A 84 -12.56 -8.77 0.92
C GLN A 84 -12.71 -7.26 0.68
N ARG A 85 -11.95 -6.44 1.39
CA ARG A 85 -12.02 -4.99 1.31
C ARG A 85 -11.02 -4.41 0.34
N LEU A 86 -9.76 -4.84 0.44
CA LEU A 86 -8.68 -4.42 -0.45
C LEU A 86 -8.09 -5.64 -1.14
N ALA A 87 -8.45 -5.84 -2.40
CA ALA A 87 -8.06 -7.03 -3.15
C ALA A 87 -6.54 -7.26 -3.14
N TYR A 88 -6.11 -8.47 -2.83
CA TYR A 88 -4.70 -8.90 -2.77
C TYR A 88 -3.92 -8.58 -4.05
N GLU A 89 -4.60 -8.59 -5.21
CA GLU A 89 -4.03 -8.20 -6.50
C GLU A 89 -3.47 -6.77 -6.50
N GLY A 90 -3.97 -5.89 -5.65
CA GLY A 90 -3.44 -4.54 -5.45
C GLY A 90 -2.01 -4.56 -4.89
N ALA A 91 -1.74 -5.44 -3.92
CA ALA A 91 -0.40 -5.62 -3.36
C ALA A 91 0.56 -6.27 -4.37
N VAL A 92 0.06 -7.22 -5.16
CA VAL A 92 0.83 -7.84 -6.25
C VAL A 92 1.23 -6.79 -7.30
N LYS A 93 0.30 -5.96 -7.76
CA LYS A 93 0.60 -4.86 -8.70
C LYS A 93 1.60 -3.86 -8.11
N PHE A 94 1.47 -3.55 -6.82
CA PHE A 94 2.39 -2.67 -6.13
C PHE A 94 3.82 -3.24 -6.13
N ARG A 95 3.96 -4.52 -5.73
CA ARG A 95 5.25 -5.23 -5.76
C ARG A 95 5.86 -5.24 -7.16
N ASP A 96 5.08 -5.68 -8.17
CA ASP A 96 5.57 -5.83 -9.53
C ASP A 96 6.04 -4.48 -10.10
N TYR A 97 5.34 -3.38 -9.80
CA TYR A 97 5.77 -2.04 -10.18
C TYR A 97 7.06 -1.65 -9.45
N ALA A 98 7.14 -1.85 -8.13
CA ALA A 98 8.32 -1.52 -7.34
C ALA A 98 9.56 -2.29 -7.83
N GLU A 99 9.43 -3.59 -8.12
CA GLU A 99 10.50 -4.41 -8.70
C GLU A 99 10.93 -3.87 -10.08
N SER A 100 9.98 -3.49 -10.93
CA SER A 100 10.27 -2.92 -12.26
C SER A 100 10.99 -1.57 -12.17
N ALA A 101 10.73 -0.80 -11.11
CA ALA A 101 11.40 0.46 -10.80
C ALA A 101 12.78 0.28 -10.11
N GLY A 102 13.18 -0.97 -9.85
CA GLY A 102 14.45 -1.29 -9.17
C GLY A 102 14.43 -1.08 -7.66
N VAL A 103 13.26 -0.90 -7.07
CA VAL A 103 13.08 -0.72 -5.62
C VAL A 103 13.10 -2.09 -4.93
N ASN A 104 13.85 -2.20 -3.84
CA ASN A 104 13.87 -3.42 -3.02
C ASN A 104 12.54 -3.56 -2.26
N VAL A 105 11.71 -4.49 -2.68
CA VAL A 105 10.39 -4.73 -2.10
C VAL A 105 10.23 -6.19 -1.69
N THR A 106 9.59 -6.42 -0.55
CA THR A 106 9.18 -7.75 -0.07
C THR A 106 7.68 -7.75 0.13
N LEU A 107 6.99 -8.78 -0.38
CA LEU A 107 5.56 -9.01 -0.13
C LEU A 107 5.40 -10.24 0.78
N GLU A 108 5.03 -10.02 2.03
CA GLU A 108 4.62 -11.06 2.96
C GLU A 108 3.12 -11.33 2.81
N THR A 109 2.81 -12.57 2.47
CA THR A 109 1.45 -13.03 2.18
C THR A 109 0.91 -13.88 3.32
N PHE A 110 -0.23 -13.51 3.86
CA PHE A 110 -0.95 -14.25 4.90
C PHE A 110 -2.10 -15.03 4.27
N GLU A 111 -1.86 -16.31 4.04
CA GLU A 111 -2.80 -17.19 3.36
C GLU A 111 -4.09 -17.37 4.18
N GLY A 112 -5.24 -17.16 3.54
CA GLY A 112 -6.54 -17.32 4.19
C GLY A 112 -6.95 -16.18 5.13
N SER A 113 -6.11 -15.16 5.32
CA SER A 113 -6.42 -14.01 6.18
C SER A 113 -7.22 -12.95 5.41
N ASP A 114 -8.21 -12.36 6.07
CA ASP A 114 -8.98 -11.19 5.60
C ASP A 114 -8.23 -9.88 5.89
N HIS A 115 -8.89 -8.75 5.71
CA HIS A 115 -8.32 -7.40 5.86
C HIS A 115 -7.66 -7.19 7.22
N THR A 116 -6.35 -6.97 7.23
CA THR A 116 -5.50 -6.79 8.43
C THR A 116 -5.53 -7.94 9.44
N GLU A 117 -6.07 -9.09 9.08
CA GLU A 117 -6.22 -10.23 9.97
C GLU A 117 -4.90 -11.00 10.18
N GLY A 118 -3.92 -10.87 9.28
CA GLY A 118 -2.62 -11.55 9.39
C GLY A 118 -1.92 -11.32 10.72
N MET A 119 -2.05 -10.12 11.30
CA MET A 119 -1.52 -9.82 12.63
C MET A 119 -2.14 -10.67 13.75
N LEU A 120 -3.39 -11.09 13.60
CA LEU A 120 -4.11 -11.89 14.61
C LEU A 120 -3.99 -13.39 14.34
N SER A 121 -4.06 -13.81 13.07
CA SER A 121 -4.04 -15.21 12.66
C SER A 121 -2.65 -15.83 12.72
N GLU A 122 -1.62 -15.05 12.40
CA GLU A 122 -0.22 -15.49 12.35
C GLU A 122 0.70 -14.51 13.09
N THR A 123 0.36 -14.15 14.33
CA THR A 123 1.00 -13.09 15.14
C THR A 123 2.53 -13.19 15.15
N ASP A 124 3.07 -14.39 15.41
CA ASP A 124 4.53 -14.58 15.51
C ASP A 124 5.23 -14.35 14.15
N ARG A 125 4.63 -14.83 13.07
CA ARG A 125 5.15 -14.62 11.71
C ARG A 125 5.06 -13.17 11.29
N TYR A 126 3.96 -12.50 11.61
CA TYR A 126 3.76 -11.07 11.35
C TYR A 126 4.82 -10.23 12.08
N ALA A 127 5.03 -10.51 13.37
CA ALA A 127 6.03 -9.82 14.18
C ALA A 127 7.45 -10.09 13.66
N ALA A 128 7.77 -11.34 13.33
CA ALA A 128 9.09 -11.71 12.79
C ALA A 128 9.37 -10.98 11.47
N ALA A 129 8.40 -10.92 10.54
CA ALA A 129 8.53 -10.21 9.27
C ALA A 129 8.89 -8.73 9.46
N LEU A 130 8.22 -8.04 10.40
CA LEU A 130 8.53 -6.64 10.71
C LEU A 130 9.91 -6.48 11.35
N ILE A 131 10.25 -7.31 12.34
CA ILE A 131 11.53 -7.24 13.07
C ILE A 131 12.68 -7.48 12.10
N ASP A 132 12.64 -8.56 11.33
CA ASP A 132 13.70 -8.92 10.40
C ASP A 132 13.89 -7.86 9.31
N PHE A 133 12.78 -7.31 8.82
CA PHE A 133 12.81 -6.24 7.81
C PHE A 133 13.50 -4.98 8.35
N PHE A 134 13.06 -4.46 9.50
CA PHE A 134 13.63 -3.23 10.04
C PHE A 134 15.06 -3.43 10.55
N ASP A 135 15.38 -4.58 11.15
CA ASP A 135 16.76 -4.92 11.53
C ASP A 135 17.68 -4.94 10.31
N GLY A 136 17.23 -5.55 9.22
CA GLY A 136 17.98 -5.59 7.96
C GLY A 136 18.19 -4.21 7.34
N ALA A 137 17.17 -3.36 7.37
CA ALA A 137 17.22 -2.00 6.85
C ALA A 137 18.16 -1.09 7.67
N LEU A 138 18.06 -1.14 9.00
CA LEU A 138 18.86 -0.30 9.91
C LEU A 138 20.36 -0.68 9.95
N ARG A 139 20.69 -1.94 9.69
CA ARG A 139 22.09 -2.36 9.59
C ARG A 139 22.81 -1.86 8.35
N LYS A 140 22.06 -1.63 7.25
CA LYS A 140 22.61 -1.11 5.99
C LYS A 140 22.78 0.42 6.01
N SER A 141 22.16 1.11 6.97
CA SER A 141 22.24 2.57 7.11
C SER A 141 23.46 3.06 7.92
N LYS A 142 24.28 2.15 8.41
CA LYS A 142 25.55 2.42 9.12
C LYS A 142 26.74 2.20 8.21
#